data_948f7a6d7d3f4d2bb99893636dcbd638
#
_entry.id   948f7a6d7d3f4d2bb99893636dcbd638
#
_cell.length_a   1.000
_cell.length_b   1.000
_cell.length_c   1.000
_cell.angle_alpha   90.00
_cell.angle_beta   90.00
_cell.angle_gamma   90.00
#
_symmetry.space_group_name_H-M   'P 1'
#
loop_
_entity.id
_entity.type
_entity.pdbx_description
1 polymer ?
#
loop_
_entity_poly.entity_id
_entity_poly.type
_entity_poly.pdbx_seq_one_letter_code
_entity_poly.pdbx_strand_id
1 'polypeptide(L)'
;TIAFKEPIDSPFLRFEITDALSLDGRSIASIGELDVLVDEAPEERQWQIIEPADTSVSVLQEVILRFAKRALGNDPDQGLIEASLAIAQRSMDQGDPFLTALKAGLKTLLCSPSFLMTPVIDPQDGPSTASTLARILWLSVPDDVLIEMTQRGPLNREDMRGQILRMLQDARSQRMVRSFVGQWLGLDGFDQVTPSLKLYPAYDTLLHHFLPKETEMFMAHLMRENLTIDHLIDSDISFLNQRLARHYGIEGVVGAQMRRVRLDPASHRGGLLTMGSILKMTTDGFESSPIRRGAWVSKQLMGNPLPPPPPSVPTLEPHHGLEASLKEQINQHTQQAACRACHKIIDPYGFGLESFDASGQWRERYRVIQPHSGTFQYRPEGYYQWADPVDASGTLQGQSFRDIQSMKALLRQDLKKVAYHFAKVWFHYASGAEPTLHERIALHAMIPEDPSRLGMADLMTKVLIHVIKDDTR
;
A
#
# COMPACT_ATOMS: atom_id res chain seq x y z
N THR A 1 -19.51 -5.51 25.38
CA THR A 1 -19.99 -5.54 23.99
C THR A 1 -21.40 -4.97 23.99
N ILE A 2 -21.64 -3.86 23.29
CA ILE A 2 -22.96 -3.28 23.11
C ILE A 2 -23.48 -3.79 21.77
N ALA A 3 -24.61 -4.51 21.79
CA ALA A 3 -25.28 -4.95 20.58
C ALA A 3 -26.51 -4.07 20.34
N PHE A 4 -26.63 -3.54 19.15
CA PHE A 4 -27.81 -2.78 18.72
C PHE A 4 -28.86 -3.77 18.16
N LYS A 5 -30.12 -3.56 18.51
CA LYS A 5 -31.22 -4.42 18.06
C LYS A 5 -31.65 -4.16 16.61
N GLU A 6 -31.26 -3.01 16.06
CA GLU A 6 -31.55 -2.60 14.67
C GLU A 6 -30.33 -1.91 14.07
N PRO A 7 -30.14 -1.95 12.75
CA PRO A 7 -29.10 -1.20 12.08
C PRO A 7 -29.24 0.29 12.35
N ILE A 8 -28.13 0.96 12.71
CA ILE A 8 -28.13 2.40 12.92
C ILE A 8 -27.72 3.07 11.62
N ASP A 9 -28.65 3.64 10.93
CA ASP A 9 -28.44 4.46 9.73
C ASP A 9 -28.17 5.93 10.13
N SER A 10 -27.03 6.15 10.78
CA SER A 10 -26.60 7.49 11.19
C SER A 10 -25.08 7.62 11.06
N PRO A 11 -24.60 8.68 10.42
CA PRO A 11 -23.15 8.95 10.34
C PRO A 11 -22.54 9.36 11.68
N PHE A 12 -23.33 9.52 12.73
CA PHE A 12 -22.87 9.93 14.06
C PHE A 12 -23.52 9.06 15.14
N LEU A 13 -22.69 8.40 15.97
CA LEU A 13 -23.12 7.76 17.20
C LEU A 13 -22.80 8.70 18.37
N ARG A 14 -23.83 9.12 19.10
CA ARG A 14 -23.68 9.84 20.36
C ARG A 14 -23.79 8.85 21.51
N PHE A 15 -22.75 8.73 22.32
CA PHE A 15 -22.78 7.97 23.56
C PHE A 15 -23.07 8.90 24.72
N GLU A 16 -24.07 8.55 25.52
CA GLU A 16 -24.34 9.20 26.77
C GLU A 16 -24.00 8.22 27.90
N ILE A 17 -23.04 8.60 28.75
CA ILE A 17 -22.67 7.79 29.90
C ILE A 17 -23.62 8.16 31.02
N THR A 18 -24.57 7.28 31.29
CA THR A 18 -25.58 7.48 32.33
C THR A 18 -25.09 7.06 33.72
N ASP A 19 -24.10 6.16 33.80
CA ASP A 19 -23.50 5.72 35.04
C ASP A 19 -21.96 5.71 34.94
N ALA A 20 -21.32 6.49 35.78
CA ALA A 20 -19.87 6.49 35.95
C ALA A 20 -19.49 5.74 37.24
N LEU A 21 -18.60 4.75 37.14
CA LEU A 21 -18.02 4.11 38.30
C LEU A 21 -17.23 5.12 39.13
N SER A 22 -17.62 5.31 40.39
CA SER A 22 -16.90 6.15 41.33
C SER A 22 -15.82 5.33 42.06
N LEU A 23 -14.55 5.66 41.83
CA LEU A 23 -13.43 5.22 42.62
C LEU A 23 -12.92 6.42 43.44
N ASP A 24 -12.90 6.29 44.75
CA ASP A 24 -12.42 7.30 45.71
C ASP A 24 -13.12 8.69 45.62
N GLY A 25 -14.42 8.69 45.38
CA GLY A 25 -15.22 9.93 45.35
C GLY A 25 -15.01 10.81 44.10
N ARG A 26 -14.35 10.31 43.06
CA ARG A 26 -14.22 10.96 41.75
C ARG A 26 -14.94 10.12 40.70
N SER A 27 -15.81 10.75 39.94
CA SER A 27 -16.44 10.11 38.80
C SER A 27 -15.40 9.93 37.70
N ILE A 28 -14.96 8.69 37.45
CA ILE A 28 -14.06 8.36 36.35
C ILE A 28 -14.90 7.65 35.29
N ALA A 29 -15.17 8.32 34.18
CA ALA A 29 -15.65 7.68 32.98
C ALA A 29 -14.40 7.34 32.12
N SER A 30 -14.03 6.08 32.09
CA SER A 30 -13.05 5.58 31.14
C SER A 30 -13.83 4.86 30.04
N ILE A 31 -13.97 5.51 28.89
CA ILE A 31 -14.29 4.78 27.67
C ILE A 31 -12.95 4.26 27.19
N GLY A 32 -12.68 2.98 27.40
CA GLY A 32 -11.67 2.27 26.64
C GLY A 32 -11.99 2.45 25.15
N GLU A 33 -10.99 2.32 24.31
CA GLU A 33 -11.03 2.49 22.86
C GLU A 33 -12.38 2.00 22.27
N LEU A 34 -13.19 2.93 21.78
CA LEU A 34 -14.44 2.61 21.13
C LEU A 34 -14.17 2.53 19.63
N ASP A 35 -13.85 1.33 19.16
CA ASP A 35 -13.79 1.05 17.74
C ASP A 35 -15.21 1.01 17.16
N VAL A 36 -15.66 2.12 16.61
CA VAL A 36 -16.78 2.12 15.67
C VAL A 36 -16.19 1.84 14.30
N LEU A 37 -15.96 0.57 13.99
CA LEU A 37 -15.77 0.13 12.64
C LEU A 37 -17.11 0.32 11.91
N VAL A 38 -17.26 1.45 11.26
CA VAL A 38 -18.22 1.56 10.16
C VAL A 38 -17.55 0.83 9.01
N ASP A 39 -17.68 -0.49 9.00
CA ASP A 39 -17.51 -1.21 7.74
C ASP A 39 -18.48 -0.53 6.76
N GLU A 40 -17.97 -0.04 5.63
CA GLU A 40 -18.76 -0.12 4.41
C GLU A 40 -19.14 -1.59 4.38
N ALA A 41 -20.41 -1.87 4.71
CA ALA A 41 -20.88 -3.24 4.77
C ALA A 41 -20.38 -3.87 3.47
N PRO A 42 -19.48 -4.87 3.51
CA PRO A 42 -19.26 -5.66 2.32
C PRO A 42 -20.67 -6.04 1.95
N GLU A 43 -21.12 -5.72 0.70
CA GLU A 43 -22.42 -6.16 0.23
C GLU A 43 -22.64 -7.50 0.90
N GLU A 44 -23.64 -7.61 1.76
CA GLU A 44 -23.80 -8.76 2.65
C GLU A 44 -23.65 -9.98 1.77
N ARG A 45 -22.43 -10.46 1.62
CA ARG A 45 -22.22 -11.82 1.18
C ARG A 45 -22.66 -12.59 2.39
N GLN A 46 -23.99 -12.79 2.46
CA GLN A 46 -24.55 -13.83 3.27
C GLN A 46 -23.76 -15.07 2.91
N TRP A 47 -22.83 -15.41 3.77
CA TRP A 47 -22.18 -16.72 3.74
C TRP A 47 -23.30 -17.71 4.07
N GLN A 48 -24.10 -18.01 3.06
CA GLN A 48 -24.96 -19.17 3.15
C GLN A 48 -24.01 -20.34 3.23
N ILE A 49 -23.92 -20.94 4.42
CA ILE A 49 -23.47 -22.30 4.55
C ILE A 49 -24.54 -23.11 3.81
N ILE A 50 -24.30 -23.33 2.53
CA ILE A 50 -25.15 -24.22 1.74
C ILE A 50 -24.74 -25.62 2.20
N GLU A 51 -25.47 -26.17 3.15
CA GLU A 51 -25.51 -27.59 3.34
C GLU A 51 -26.22 -28.11 2.09
N PRO A 52 -25.54 -28.84 1.19
CA PRO A 52 -26.18 -29.33 0.00
C PRO A 52 -27.30 -30.29 0.43
N ALA A 53 -28.51 -30.09 -0.06
CA ALA A 53 -29.64 -30.99 0.19
C ALA A 53 -29.36 -32.39 -0.36
N ASP A 54 -28.46 -32.52 -1.32
CA ASP A 54 -27.96 -33.74 -1.92
C ASP A 54 -26.46 -33.88 -1.68
N THR A 55 -26.03 -34.92 -1.01
CA THR A 55 -24.65 -35.29 -0.70
C THR A 55 -24.15 -36.45 -1.56
N SER A 56 -24.77 -36.68 -2.71
CA SER A 56 -24.37 -37.72 -3.64
C SER A 56 -23.00 -37.48 -4.27
N VAL A 57 -22.40 -38.54 -4.77
CA VAL A 57 -21.13 -38.47 -5.52
C VAL A 57 -21.26 -37.60 -6.76
N SER A 58 -22.42 -37.58 -7.40
CA SER A 58 -22.68 -36.74 -8.57
C SER A 58 -22.59 -35.23 -8.25
N VAL A 59 -23.14 -34.82 -7.11
CA VAL A 59 -23.01 -33.41 -6.64
C VAL A 59 -21.57 -33.10 -6.25
N LEU A 60 -20.87 -34.02 -5.61
CA LEU A 60 -19.44 -33.86 -5.30
C LEU A 60 -18.63 -33.62 -6.58
N GLN A 61 -18.85 -34.41 -7.62
CA GLN A 61 -18.19 -34.28 -8.92
C GLN A 61 -18.51 -32.93 -9.57
N GLU A 62 -19.78 -32.54 -9.61
CA GLU A 62 -20.21 -31.26 -10.19
C GLU A 62 -19.54 -30.09 -9.51
N VAL A 63 -19.52 -30.07 -8.17
CA VAL A 63 -18.90 -28.97 -7.39
C VAL A 63 -17.40 -28.89 -7.64
N ILE A 64 -16.69 -30.04 -7.65
CA ILE A 64 -15.25 -30.08 -7.92
C ILE A 64 -14.95 -29.60 -9.34
N LEU A 65 -15.69 -30.05 -10.35
CA LEU A 65 -15.50 -29.61 -11.75
C LEU A 65 -15.77 -28.13 -11.93
N ARG A 66 -16.84 -27.63 -11.33
CA ARG A 66 -17.14 -26.17 -11.36
C ARG A 66 -16.05 -25.35 -10.69
N PHE A 67 -15.55 -25.83 -9.56
CA PHE A 67 -14.46 -25.17 -8.85
C PHE A 67 -13.15 -25.23 -9.65
N ALA A 68 -12.80 -26.39 -10.23
CA ALA A 68 -11.60 -26.55 -11.05
C ALA A 68 -11.58 -25.57 -12.22
N LYS A 69 -12.68 -25.45 -12.96
CA LYS A 69 -12.81 -24.46 -14.05
C LYS A 69 -12.62 -23.02 -13.54
N ARG A 70 -13.14 -22.71 -12.38
CA ARG A 70 -13.02 -21.35 -11.80
C ARG A 70 -11.62 -21.07 -11.26
N ALA A 71 -10.95 -22.06 -10.68
CA ALA A 71 -9.64 -21.89 -10.05
C ALA A 71 -8.48 -22.01 -11.04
N LEU A 72 -8.59 -22.89 -12.05
CA LEU A 72 -7.51 -23.26 -12.97
C LEU A 72 -7.76 -22.77 -14.42
N GLY A 73 -8.91 -22.13 -14.67
CA GLY A 73 -9.29 -21.71 -16.02
C GLY A 73 -10.20 -22.70 -16.75
N ASN A 74 -10.53 -22.37 -18.01
CA ASN A 74 -11.56 -23.11 -18.77
C ASN A 74 -11.14 -24.52 -19.22
N ASP A 75 -9.84 -24.82 -19.28
CA ASP A 75 -9.31 -26.11 -19.70
C ASP A 75 -8.30 -26.66 -18.64
N PRO A 76 -8.79 -27.01 -17.44
CA PRO A 76 -7.92 -27.54 -16.40
C PRO A 76 -7.44 -28.95 -16.78
N ASP A 77 -6.22 -29.30 -16.34
CA ASP A 77 -5.61 -30.61 -16.56
C ASP A 77 -6.55 -31.74 -16.12
N GLN A 78 -6.86 -32.62 -17.05
CA GLN A 78 -7.81 -33.74 -16.83
C GLN A 78 -7.31 -34.71 -15.76
N GLY A 79 -6.00 -34.99 -15.72
CA GLY A 79 -5.40 -35.86 -14.71
C GLY A 79 -5.49 -35.29 -13.31
N LEU A 80 -5.35 -33.96 -13.18
CA LEU A 80 -5.52 -33.28 -11.90
C LEU A 80 -6.97 -33.32 -11.41
N ILE A 81 -7.95 -33.18 -12.32
CA ILE A 81 -9.37 -33.32 -12.00
C ILE A 81 -9.66 -34.73 -11.51
N GLU A 82 -9.21 -35.74 -12.25
CA GLU A 82 -9.40 -37.16 -11.90
C GLU A 82 -8.77 -37.48 -10.53
N ALA A 83 -7.57 -37.00 -10.26
CA ALA A 83 -6.93 -37.16 -8.95
C ALA A 83 -7.73 -36.50 -7.82
N SER A 84 -8.24 -35.29 -8.05
CA SER A 84 -9.09 -34.56 -7.09
C SER A 84 -10.39 -35.36 -6.78
N LEU A 85 -11.06 -35.82 -7.82
CA LEU A 85 -12.27 -36.62 -7.68
C LEU A 85 -12.02 -37.96 -6.97
N ALA A 86 -10.91 -38.64 -7.30
CA ALA A 86 -10.55 -39.92 -6.68
C ALA A 86 -10.24 -39.76 -5.17
N ILE A 87 -9.61 -38.66 -4.77
CA ILE A 87 -9.34 -38.38 -3.35
C ILE A 87 -10.64 -38.09 -2.61
N ALA A 88 -11.51 -37.25 -3.18
CA ALA A 88 -12.79 -36.92 -2.57
C ALA A 88 -13.69 -38.18 -2.45
N GLN A 89 -13.77 -38.99 -3.51
CA GLN A 89 -14.52 -40.23 -3.50
C GLN A 89 -14.01 -41.21 -2.43
N ARG A 90 -12.70 -41.40 -2.34
CA ARG A 90 -12.08 -42.28 -1.32
C ARG A 90 -12.42 -41.83 0.11
N SER A 91 -12.44 -40.52 0.37
CA SER A 91 -12.84 -39.97 1.67
C SER A 91 -14.30 -40.34 1.99
N MET A 92 -15.22 -40.22 1.01
CA MET A 92 -16.61 -40.67 1.19
C MET A 92 -16.73 -42.17 1.42
N ASP A 93 -15.98 -43.00 0.68
CA ASP A 93 -15.95 -44.45 0.82
C ASP A 93 -15.43 -44.91 2.20
N GLN A 94 -14.62 -44.08 2.84
CA GLN A 94 -14.14 -44.27 4.22
C GLN A 94 -15.13 -43.81 5.28
N GLY A 95 -16.28 -43.27 4.88
CA GLY A 95 -17.35 -42.82 5.77
C GLY A 95 -17.23 -41.38 6.24
N ASP A 96 -16.33 -40.59 5.66
CA ASP A 96 -16.21 -39.16 5.98
C ASP A 96 -17.46 -38.38 5.53
N PRO A 97 -17.85 -37.31 6.27
CA PRO A 97 -18.92 -36.42 5.84
C PRO A 97 -18.64 -35.79 4.48
N PHE A 98 -19.68 -35.53 3.69
CA PHE A 98 -19.57 -34.90 2.36
C PHE A 98 -18.67 -33.67 2.30
N LEU A 99 -18.80 -32.75 3.27
CA LEU A 99 -17.97 -31.53 3.31
C LEU A 99 -16.48 -31.83 3.57
N THR A 100 -16.17 -32.91 4.30
CA THR A 100 -14.78 -33.36 4.52
C THR A 100 -14.22 -33.92 3.22
N ALA A 101 -14.94 -34.74 2.54
CA ALA A 101 -14.58 -35.31 1.24
C ALA A 101 -14.39 -34.22 0.18
N LEU A 102 -15.34 -33.27 0.11
CA LEU A 102 -15.24 -32.13 -0.79
C LEU A 102 -13.98 -31.29 -0.50
N LYS A 103 -13.69 -30.96 0.77
CA LYS A 103 -12.49 -30.23 1.15
C LYS A 103 -11.21 -30.98 0.75
N ALA A 104 -11.17 -32.29 0.84
CA ALA A 104 -10.02 -33.08 0.43
C ALA A 104 -9.78 -33.00 -1.10
N GLY A 105 -10.82 -33.08 -1.90
CA GLY A 105 -10.74 -32.86 -3.34
C GLY A 105 -10.31 -31.46 -3.71
N LEU A 106 -10.93 -30.43 -3.11
CA LEU A 106 -10.57 -29.03 -3.37
C LEU A 106 -9.12 -28.70 -2.96
N LYS A 107 -8.63 -29.26 -1.86
CA LYS A 107 -7.22 -29.12 -1.47
C LYS A 107 -6.26 -29.66 -2.52
N THR A 108 -6.60 -30.76 -3.17
CA THR A 108 -5.77 -31.33 -4.25
C THR A 108 -5.60 -30.35 -5.39
N LEU A 109 -6.68 -29.66 -5.79
CA LEU A 109 -6.62 -28.60 -6.82
C LEU A 109 -5.80 -27.40 -6.35
N LEU A 110 -6.05 -26.90 -5.15
CA LEU A 110 -5.40 -25.72 -4.60
C LEU A 110 -3.91 -25.93 -4.26
N CYS A 111 -3.48 -27.16 -4.00
CA CYS A 111 -2.08 -27.51 -3.76
C CYS A 111 -1.34 -27.91 -5.03
N SER A 112 -1.99 -27.91 -6.18
CA SER A 112 -1.36 -28.29 -7.46
C SER A 112 -0.38 -27.22 -7.96
N PRO A 113 0.67 -27.62 -8.69
CA PRO A 113 1.53 -26.66 -9.38
C PRO A 113 0.76 -25.72 -10.31
N SER A 114 -0.27 -26.22 -11.00
CA SER A 114 -1.12 -25.44 -11.91
C SER A 114 -1.86 -24.29 -11.22
N PHE A 115 -2.12 -24.40 -9.91
CA PHE A 115 -2.74 -23.35 -9.13
C PHE A 115 -1.70 -22.45 -8.44
N LEU A 116 -0.63 -23.04 -7.87
CA LEU A 116 0.33 -22.33 -7.04
C LEU A 116 1.41 -21.60 -7.86
N MET A 117 1.73 -22.12 -9.05
CA MET A 117 2.78 -21.56 -9.89
C MET A 117 2.19 -20.72 -11.03
N THR A 118 2.86 -19.64 -11.34
CA THR A 118 2.51 -18.87 -12.53
C THR A 118 2.90 -19.66 -13.77
N PRO A 119 1.94 -19.97 -14.69
CA PRO A 119 2.29 -20.60 -15.95
C PRO A 119 3.21 -19.68 -16.77
N VAL A 120 4.06 -20.28 -17.59
CA VAL A 120 4.83 -19.54 -18.61
C VAL A 120 3.84 -18.82 -19.52
N ILE A 121 4.07 -17.54 -19.77
CA ILE A 121 3.22 -16.74 -20.65
C ILE A 121 3.48 -17.20 -22.10
N ASP A 122 2.43 -17.71 -22.75
CA ASP A 122 2.46 -17.93 -24.20
C ASP A 122 1.73 -16.77 -24.89
N PRO A 123 2.45 -15.88 -25.57
CA PRO A 123 1.83 -14.74 -26.24
C PRO A 123 0.99 -15.13 -27.46
N GLN A 124 1.10 -16.34 -27.97
CA GLN A 124 0.30 -16.89 -29.06
C GLN A 124 -0.96 -17.61 -28.55
N ASP A 125 -1.00 -17.98 -27.28
CA ASP A 125 -2.17 -18.57 -26.65
C ASP A 125 -3.07 -17.48 -26.06
N GLY A 126 -4.23 -17.26 -26.66
CA GLY A 126 -5.21 -16.30 -26.21
C GLY A 126 -5.68 -16.54 -24.76
N PRO A 127 -6.11 -17.74 -24.37
CA PRO A 127 -6.48 -18.07 -23.01
C PRO A 127 -5.40 -17.84 -21.99
N SER A 128 -4.12 -18.12 -22.28
CA SER A 128 -2.98 -17.82 -21.43
C SER A 128 -2.81 -16.30 -21.24
N THR A 129 -2.95 -15.52 -22.30
CA THR A 129 -2.94 -14.07 -22.25
C THR A 129 -4.07 -13.50 -21.39
N ALA A 130 -5.32 -14.01 -21.53
CA ALA A 130 -6.46 -13.60 -20.73
C ALA A 130 -6.24 -13.87 -19.23
N SER A 131 -5.78 -15.08 -18.91
CA SER A 131 -5.49 -15.50 -17.55
C SER A 131 -4.37 -14.65 -16.92
N THR A 132 -3.34 -14.33 -17.68
CA THR A 132 -2.22 -13.49 -17.24
C THR A 132 -2.68 -12.06 -16.95
N LEU A 133 -3.46 -11.43 -17.84
CA LEU A 133 -4.02 -10.11 -17.61
C LEU A 133 -4.89 -10.05 -16.36
N ALA A 134 -5.79 -11.04 -16.20
CA ALA A 134 -6.68 -11.08 -15.04
C ALA A 134 -5.91 -11.31 -13.73
N ARG A 135 -4.90 -12.15 -13.75
CA ARG A 135 -4.03 -12.39 -12.60
C ARG A 135 -3.26 -11.14 -12.19
N ILE A 136 -2.67 -10.42 -13.15
CA ILE A 136 -1.87 -9.22 -12.85
C ILE A 136 -2.77 -8.06 -12.41
N LEU A 137 -3.85 -7.76 -13.15
CA LEU A 137 -4.66 -6.57 -12.96
C LEU A 137 -5.80 -6.71 -11.95
N TRP A 138 -6.25 -7.94 -11.68
CA TRP A 138 -7.37 -8.20 -10.77
C TRP A 138 -7.08 -9.16 -9.65
N LEU A 139 -5.91 -9.85 -9.67
CA LEU A 139 -5.60 -10.98 -8.78
C LEU A 139 -6.77 -11.98 -8.78
N SER A 140 -7.26 -12.31 -9.96
CA SER A 140 -8.47 -13.11 -10.18
C SER A 140 -8.41 -13.84 -11.52
N VAL A 141 -9.49 -14.53 -11.85
CA VAL A 141 -9.70 -15.18 -13.16
C VAL A 141 -10.22 -14.16 -14.20
N PRO A 142 -10.04 -14.43 -15.51
CA PRO A 142 -10.60 -13.60 -16.57
C PRO A 142 -12.14 -13.57 -16.52
N ASP A 143 -12.72 -12.47 -16.97
CA ASP A 143 -14.16 -12.36 -17.19
C ASP A 143 -14.57 -12.85 -18.59
N ASP A 144 -15.88 -12.95 -18.79
CA ASP A 144 -16.45 -13.47 -20.06
C ASP A 144 -15.99 -12.64 -21.27
N VAL A 145 -15.81 -11.32 -21.11
CA VAL A 145 -15.33 -10.43 -22.18
C VAL A 145 -13.92 -10.84 -22.62
N LEU A 146 -13.00 -11.03 -21.68
CA LEU A 146 -11.63 -11.50 -21.98
C LEU A 146 -11.64 -12.89 -22.62
N ILE A 147 -12.46 -13.79 -22.07
CA ILE A 147 -12.58 -15.18 -22.59
C ILE A 147 -13.08 -15.17 -24.03
N GLU A 148 -14.16 -14.45 -24.31
CA GLU A 148 -14.73 -14.38 -25.67
C GLU A 148 -13.75 -13.77 -26.68
N MET A 149 -13.03 -12.72 -26.29
CA MET A 149 -12.06 -12.08 -27.18
C MET A 149 -10.90 -13.03 -27.51
N THR A 150 -10.41 -13.77 -26.52
CA THR A 150 -9.27 -14.68 -26.70
C THR A 150 -9.62 -16.00 -27.39
N GLN A 151 -10.89 -16.43 -27.35
CA GLN A 151 -11.38 -17.53 -28.17
C GLN A 151 -11.33 -17.27 -29.68
N ARG A 152 -11.33 -16.00 -30.10
CA ARG A 152 -11.20 -15.60 -31.50
C ARG A 152 -9.76 -15.58 -32.00
N GLY A 153 -8.80 -15.79 -31.13
CA GLY A 153 -7.37 -15.79 -31.39
C GLY A 153 -6.57 -14.91 -30.42
N PRO A 154 -5.25 -14.86 -30.59
CA PRO A 154 -4.37 -14.02 -29.75
C PRO A 154 -4.75 -12.54 -29.86
N LEU A 155 -4.77 -11.83 -28.74
CA LEU A 155 -5.01 -10.39 -28.72
C LEU A 155 -3.87 -9.66 -29.44
N ASN A 156 -4.20 -8.76 -30.37
CA ASN A 156 -3.23 -7.82 -30.92
C ASN A 156 -2.89 -6.72 -29.88
N ARG A 157 -1.92 -5.85 -30.18
CA ARG A 157 -1.48 -4.80 -29.23
C ARG A 157 -2.58 -3.78 -28.91
N GLU A 158 -3.44 -3.46 -29.88
CA GLU A 158 -4.55 -2.49 -29.70
C GLU A 158 -5.65 -3.08 -28.81
N ASP A 159 -6.07 -4.32 -29.08
CA ASP A 159 -7.05 -5.04 -28.27
C ASP A 159 -6.55 -5.20 -26.83
N MET A 160 -5.27 -5.57 -26.65
CA MET A 160 -4.65 -5.70 -25.35
C MET A 160 -4.65 -4.36 -24.60
N ARG A 161 -4.29 -3.28 -25.27
CA ARG A 161 -4.35 -1.92 -24.70
C ARG A 161 -5.76 -1.59 -24.22
N GLY A 162 -6.76 -1.83 -25.07
CA GLY A 162 -8.17 -1.60 -24.74
C GLY A 162 -8.61 -2.39 -23.49
N GLN A 163 -8.23 -3.67 -23.41
CA GLN A 163 -8.56 -4.51 -22.26
C GLN A 163 -7.84 -4.07 -20.99
N ILE A 164 -6.56 -3.75 -21.04
CA ILE A 164 -5.80 -3.25 -19.87
C ILE A 164 -6.46 -2.00 -19.31
N LEU A 165 -6.79 -1.02 -20.16
CA LEU A 165 -7.43 0.21 -19.71
C LEU A 165 -8.83 -0.04 -19.12
N ARG A 166 -9.63 -0.92 -19.75
CA ARG A 166 -10.93 -1.35 -19.18
C ARG A 166 -10.76 -2.00 -17.82
N MET A 167 -9.78 -2.87 -17.68
CA MET A 167 -9.52 -3.61 -16.44
C MET A 167 -9.03 -2.70 -15.32
N LEU A 168 -8.27 -1.66 -15.61
CA LEU A 168 -7.85 -0.65 -14.62
C LEU A 168 -9.03 0.17 -14.12
N GLN A 169 -10.09 0.35 -14.93
CA GLN A 169 -11.32 1.03 -14.52
C GLN A 169 -12.24 0.16 -13.62
N ASP A 170 -12.10 -1.16 -13.69
CA ASP A 170 -12.93 -2.10 -12.95
C ASP A 170 -12.59 -2.07 -11.45
N ALA A 171 -13.59 -2.21 -10.59
CA ALA A 171 -13.41 -2.23 -9.13
C ALA A 171 -12.47 -3.35 -8.65
N ARG A 172 -12.40 -4.47 -9.38
CA ARG A 172 -11.48 -5.59 -9.09
C ARG A 172 -10.00 -5.16 -9.10
N SER A 173 -9.64 -4.10 -9.85
CA SER A 173 -8.27 -3.56 -9.90
C SER A 173 -7.77 -3.05 -8.54
N GLN A 174 -8.66 -2.76 -7.59
CA GLN A 174 -8.27 -2.33 -6.25
C GLN A 174 -7.42 -3.38 -5.51
N ARG A 175 -7.62 -4.67 -5.79
CA ARG A 175 -6.78 -5.75 -5.21
C ARG A 175 -5.34 -5.64 -5.70
N MET A 176 -5.18 -5.40 -7.01
CA MET A 176 -3.85 -5.17 -7.60
C MET A 176 -3.22 -3.91 -7.03
N VAL A 177 -3.96 -2.80 -6.94
CA VAL A 177 -3.43 -1.55 -6.36
C VAL A 177 -2.91 -1.78 -4.95
N ARG A 178 -3.70 -2.41 -4.08
CA ARG A 178 -3.27 -2.71 -2.70
C ARG A 178 -2.02 -3.58 -2.67
N SER A 179 -2.00 -4.67 -3.45
CA SER A 179 -0.85 -5.58 -3.53
C SER A 179 0.39 -4.89 -4.08
N PHE A 180 0.26 -4.18 -5.20
CA PHE A 180 1.37 -3.47 -5.83
C PHE A 180 1.94 -2.34 -4.96
N VAL A 181 1.06 -1.51 -4.42
CA VAL A 181 1.44 -0.37 -3.56
C VAL A 181 2.04 -0.87 -2.25
N GLY A 182 1.48 -1.95 -1.67
CA GLY A 182 2.03 -2.63 -0.48
C GLY A 182 3.48 -3.03 -0.70
N GLN A 183 3.76 -3.75 -1.78
CA GLN A 183 5.10 -4.23 -2.12
C GLN A 183 6.04 -3.09 -2.53
N TRP A 184 5.62 -2.22 -3.45
CA TRP A 184 6.48 -1.16 -3.96
C TRP A 184 6.84 -0.13 -2.90
N LEU A 185 5.85 0.43 -2.19
CA LEU A 185 6.08 1.48 -1.20
C LEU A 185 6.45 0.95 0.18
N GLY A 186 6.34 -0.37 0.40
CA GLY A 186 6.65 -1.03 1.66
C GLY A 186 5.54 -0.93 2.70
N LEU A 187 4.28 -0.66 2.27
CA LEU A 187 3.14 -0.55 3.20
C LEU A 187 2.79 -1.87 3.89
N ASP A 188 3.25 -3.01 3.38
CA ASP A 188 3.13 -4.31 4.07
C ASP A 188 3.84 -4.30 5.45
N GLY A 189 4.81 -3.39 5.65
CA GLY A 189 5.47 -3.15 6.93
C GLY A 189 4.83 -2.05 7.78
N PHE A 190 3.67 -1.52 7.39
CA PHE A 190 3.04 -0.38 8.06
C PHE A 190 2.77 -0.63 9.55
N ASP A 191 2.38 -1.84 9.93
CA ASP A 191 2.05 -2.19 11.32
C ASP A 191 3.28 -2.37 12.25
N GLN A 192 4.50 -2.40 11.68
CA GLN A 192 5.72 -2.62 12.47
C GLN A 192 6.09 -1.46 13.40
N VAL A 193 5.57 -0.26 13.12
CA VAL A 193 5.85 0.94 13.93
C VAL A 193 4.54 1.56 14.40
N THR A 194 4.46 1.90 15.67
CA THR A 194 3.31 2.63 16.23
C THR A 194 3.80 3.91 16.92
N PRO A 195 3.26 5.09 16.55
CA PRO A 195 3.61 6.34 17.20
C PRO A 195 3.31 6.32 18.70
N SER A 196 4.25 6.82 19.50
CA SER A 196 4.12 6.86 20.95
C SER A 196 2.97 7.78 21.38
N LEU A 197 2.00 7.26 22.09
CA LEU A 197 0.88 8.06 22.63
C LEU A 197 1.34 9.13 23.62
N LYS A 198 2.53 9.00 24.21
CA LYS A 198 3.10 10.06 25.05
C LYS A 198 3.47 11.31 24.25
N LEU A 199 3.95 11.14 23.02
CA LEU A 199 4.34 12.22 22.12
C LEU A 199 3.23 12.61 21.17
N TYR A 200 2.42 11.64 20.73
CA TYR A 200 1.39 11.77 19.71
C TYR A 200 0.03 11.27 20.20
N PRO A 201 -0.55 11.90 21.25
CA PRO A 201 -1.79 11.42 21.88
C PRO A 201 -3.01 11.44 20.93
N ALA A 202 -2.92 12.20 19.85
CA ALA A 202 -3.95 12.22 18.82
C ALA A 202 -3.85 11.05 17.83
N TYR A 203 -2.82 10.20 17.90
CA TYR A 203 -2.74 9.01 17.07
C TYR A 203 -3.65 7.93 17.63
N ASP A 204 -4.59 7.45 16.84
CA ASP A 204 -5.60 6.47 17.23
C ASP A 204 -5.77 5.37 16.17
N THR A 205 -6.58 4.36 16.47
CA THR A 205 -6.88 3.23 15.59
C THR A 205 -7.51 3.67 14.27
N LEU A 206 -8.32 4.73 14.28
CA LEU A 206 -8.93 5.25 13.03
C LEU A 206 -7.86 5.84 12.12
N LEU A 207 -6.91 6.62 12.65
CA LEU A 207 -5.78 7.10 11.86
C LEU A 207 -4.95 5.94 11.32
N HIS A 208 -4.64 4.96 12.19
CA HIS A 208 -3.91 3.76 11.80
C HIS A 208 -4.58 3.05 10.61
N HIS A 209 -5.90 2.95 10.62
CA HIS A 209 -6.70 2.33 9.56
C HIS A 209 -6.73 3.16 8.27
N PHE A 210 -6.90 4.49 8.36
CA PHE A 210 -7.12 5.34 7.20
C PHE A 210 -5.84 5.80 6.49
N LEU A 211 -4.70 5.85 7.17
CA LEU A 211 -3.43 6.27 6.57
C LEU A 211 -3.00 5.43 5.36
N PRO A 212 -3.00 4.08 5.39
CA PRO A 212 -2.71 3.28 4.21
C PRO A 212 -3.76 3.44 3.11
N LYS A 213 -5.05 3.56 3.49
CA LYS A 213 -6.15 3.75 2.54
C LYS A 213 -6.03 5.03 1.73
N GLU A 214 -5.53 6.11 2.32
CA GLU A 214 -5.20 7.35 1.59
C GLU A 214 -4.29 7.05 0.41
N THR A 215 -3.19 6.35 0.67
CA THR A 215 -2.18 6.03 -0.34
C THR A 215 -2.72 5.07 -1.41
N GLU A 216 -3.45 4.03 -1.00
CA GLU A 216 -4.10 3.10 -1.92
C GLU A 216 -5.10 3.81 -2.85
N MET A 217 -5.97 4.65 -2.29
CA MET A 217 -6.98 5.38 -3.07
C MET A 217 -6.36 6.43 -3.99
N PHE A 218 -5.30 7.10 -3.54
CA PHE A 218 -4.55 8.05 -4.36
C PHE A 218 -3.92 7.33 -5.56
N MET A 219 -3.22 6.23 -5.34
CA MET A 219 -2.60 5.45 -6.41
C MET A 219 -3.63 4.86 -7.37
N ALA A 220 -4.75 4.33 -6.85
CA ALA A 220 -5.86 3.87 -7.67
C ALA A 220 -6.41 4.98 -8.56
N HIS A 221 -6.53 6.19 -8.05
CA HIS A 221 -7.01 7.34 -8.80
C HIS A 221 -6.02 7.75 -9.90
N LEU A 222 -4.70 7.82 -9.61
CA LEU A 222 -3.69 8.12 -10.62
C LEU A 222 -3.74 7.12 -11.79
N MET A 223 -3.86 5.84 -11.47
CA MET A 223 -3.93 4.77 -12.47
C MET A 223 -5.24 4.82 -13.27
N ARG A 224 -6.38 5.02 -12.61
CA ARG A 224 -7.70 5.01 -13.22
C ARG A 224 -7.93 6.23 -14.11
N GLU A 225 -7.55 7.42 -13.67
CA GLU A 225 -7.71 8.66 -14.40
C GLU A 225 -6.53 8.96 -15.35
N ASN A 226 -5.59 8.03 -15.45
CA ASN A 226 -4.37 8.17 -16.25
C ASN A 226 -3.64 9.51 -15.97
N LEU A 227 -3.57 9.91 -14.69
CA LEU A 227 -2.88 11.13 -14.32
C LEU A 227 -1.39 10.99 -14.56
N THR A 228 -0.71 12.12 -14.73
CA THR A 228 0.70 12.15 -15.07
C THR A 228 1.59 11.72 -13.93
N ILE A 229 2.75 11.14 -14.26
CA ILE A 229 3.68 10.50 -13.31
C ILE A 229 4.24 11.50 -12.28
N ASP A 230 4.25 12.79 -12.56
CA ASP A 230 4.72 13.84 -11.65
C ASP A 230 3.86 13.99 -10.39
N HIS A 231 2.58 13.55 -10.44
CA HIS A 231 1.72 13.46 -9.26
C HIS A 231 2.29 12.57 -8.16
N LEU A 232 3.22 11.65 -8.47
CA LEU A 232 3.93 10.87 -7.45
C LEU A 232 4.81 11.76 -6.54
N ILE A 233 5.36 12.84 -7.09
CA ILE A 233 6.21 13.79 -6.35
C ILE A 233 5.34 14.85 -5.69
N ASP A 234 4.44 15.45 -6.46
CA ASP A 234 3.61 16.56 -6.00
C ASP A 234 2.23 16.52 -6.68
N SER A 235 1.18 16.70 -5.89
CA SER A 235 -0.20 16.60 -6.34
C SER A 235 -1.08 17.57 -5.55
N ASP A 236 -2.05 18.18 -6.22
CA ASP A 236 -3.05 19.02 -5.58
C ASP A 236 -4.27 18.25 -5.05
N ILE A 237 -4.20 16.91 -5.04
CA ILE A 237 -5.27 16.05 -4.55
C ILE A 237 -4.77 15.03 -3.54
N SER A 238 -5.66 14.66 -2.60
CA SER A 238 -5.55 13.49 -1.73
C SER A 238 -6.92 12.87 -1.47
N PHE A 239 -6.95 11.79 -0.72
CA PHE A 239 -8.17 11.09 -0.30
C PHE A 239 -8.27 11.13 1.23
N LEU A 240 -9.26 11.86 1.73
CA LEU A 240 -9.41 12.13 3.15
C LEU A 240 -10.84 11.89 3.61
N ASN A 241 -10.98 11.44 4.86
CA ASN A 241 -12.18 11.60 5.65
C ASN A 241 -11.98 12.69 6.72
N GLN A 242 -13.00 12.97 7.51
CA GLN A 242 -12.93 13.97 8.57
C GLN A 242 -11.81 13.70 9.57
N ARG A 243 -11.57 12.42 9.93
CA ARG A 243 -10.55 12.07 10.93
C ARG A 243 -9.13 12.35 10.41
N LEU A 244 -8.86 11.96 9.17
CA LEU A 244 -7.56 12.16 8.54
C LEU A 244 -7.32 13.64 8.21
N ALA A 245 -8.36 14.34 7.70
CA ALA A 245 -8.29 15.77 7.42
C ALA A 245 -7.97 16.59 8.69
N ARG A 246 -8.63 16.28 9.81
CA ARG A 246 -8.33 16.91 11.11
C ARG A 246 -6.87 16.65 11.53
N HIS A 247 -6.37 15.45 11.33
CA HIS A 247 -4.98 15.12 11.62
C HIS A 247 -4.00 15.96 10.80
N TYR A 248 -4.34 16.24 9.56
CA TYR A 248 -3.53 17.05 8.65
C TYR A 248 -3.75 18.57 8.78
N GLY A 249 -4.68 19.00 9.62
CA GLY A 249 -5.04 20.43 9.75
C GLY A 249 -5.82 20.94 8.53
N ILE A 250 -6.51 20.07 7.78
CA ILE A 250 -7.31 20.42 6.60
C ILE A 250 -8.77 20.57 7.03
N GLU A 251 -9.34 21.74 6.77
CA GLU A 251 -10.72 22.05 7.12
C GLU A 251 -11.71 21.65 6.00
N GLY A 252 -13.01 21.66 6.32
CA GLY A 252 -14.09 21.47 5.35
C GLY A 252 -14.40 20.02 4.96
N VAL A 253 -13.68 19.02 5.49
CA VAL A 253 -13.95 17.60 5.25
C VAL A 253 -14.77 17.04 6.42
N VAL A 254 -16.02 16.62 6.16
CA VAL A 254 -16.97 16.13 7.18
C VAL A 254 -17.38 14.70 6.86
N GLY A 255 -17.49 13.85 7.89
CA GLY A 255 -17.96 12.46 7.80
C GLY A 255 -16.85 11.40 7.68
N ALA A 256 -17.24 10.14 7.84
CA ALA A 256 -16.31 9.01 7.92
C ALA A 256 -15.80 8.53 6.55
N GLN A 257 -16.56 8.76 5.48
CA GLN A 257 -16.21 8.26 4.15
C GLN A 257 -14.99 8.97 3.57
N MET A 258 -14.06 8.19 3.06
CA MET A 258 -12.91 8.68 2.29
C MET A 258 -13.39 9.27 0.96
N ARG A 259 -12.91 10.46 0.62
CA ARG A 259 -13.26 11.16 -0.62
C ARG A 259 -12.07 11.91 -1.18
N ARG A 260 -12.09 12.15 -2.49
CA ARG A 260 -11.11 13.02 -3.12
C ARG A 260 -11.26 14.46 -2.60
N VAL A 261 -10.16 15.02 -2.15
CA VAL A 261 -10.05 16.40 -1.64
C VAL A 261 -8.99 17.13 -2.42
N ARG A 262 -9.27 18.36 -2.79
CA ARG A 262 -8.26 19.25 -3.34
C ARG A 262 -7.46 19.85 -2.19
N LEU A 263 -6.14 19.75 -2.28
CA LEU A 263 -5.23 20.24 -1.26
C LEU A 263 -4.94 21.73 -1.48
N ASP A 264 -4.98 22.50 -0.41
CA ASP A 264 -4.44 23.85 -0.42
C ASP A 264 -2.91 23.78 -0.37
N PRO A 265 -2.18 24.57 -1.16
CA PRO A 265 -0.72 24.67 -1.08
C PRO A 265 -0.20 24.97 0.33
N ALA A 266 -0.96 25.70 1.14
CA ALA A 266 -0.62 25.99 2.54
C ALA A 266 -0.65 24.75 3.44
N SER A 267 -1.25 23.65 3.01
CA SER A 267 -1.22 22.37 3.74
C SER A 267 0.14 21.68 3.74
N HIS A 268 1.08 22.13 2.90
CA HIS A 268 2.40 21.53 2.66
C HIS A 268 2.35 20.09 2.15
N ARG A 269 1.18 19.61 1.74
CA ARG A 269 0.95 18.21 1.32
C ARG A 269 0.84 18.09 -0.20
N GLY A 270 0.85 16.85 -0.66
CA GLY A 270 0.70 16.46 -2.07
C GLY A 270 1.76 15.44 -2.49
N GLY A 271 1.34 14.44 -3.24
CA GLY A 271 2.18 13.32 -3.67
C GLY A 271 2.58 12.36 -2.53
N LEU A 272 3.33 11.32 -2.89
CA LEU A 272 3.69 10.22 -1.97
C LEU A 272 4.53 10.68 -0.78
N LEU A 273 5.43 11.65 -0.99
CA LEU A 273 6.38 12.12 0.03
C LEU A 273 5.72 12.61 1.32
N THR A 274 4.50 13.12 1.22
CA THR A 274 3.80 13.75 2.34
C THR A 274 2.60 12.95 2.83
N MET A 275 2.43 11.71 2.36
CA MET A 275 1.40 10.80 2.86
C MET A 275 1.74 10.30 4.26
N GLY A 276 0.78 10.38 5.15
CA GLY A 276 0.99 10.03 6.55
C GLY A 276 1.39 8.57 6.76
N SER A 277 0.97 7.65 5.90
CA SER A 277 1.40 6.24 5.93
C SER A 277 2.92 6.12 5.76
N ILE A 278 3.49 6.81 4.77
CA ILE A 278 4.92 6.79 4.46
C ILE A 278 5.72 7.48 5.56
N LEU A 279 5.24 8.65 6.00
CA LEU A 279 5.89 9.42 7.05
C LEU A 279 5.93 8.67 8.38
N LYS A 280 4.86 7.93 8.71
CA LYS A 280 4.74 7.12 9.91
C LYS A 280 5.64 5.87 9.88
N MET A 281 5.60 5.10 8.81
CA MET A 281 6.37 3.85 8.75
C MET A 281 7.90 4.07 8.63
N THR A 282 8.33 5.27 8.27
CA THR A 282 9.75 5.64 8.15
C THR A 282 10.31 6.30 9.41
N THR A 283 9.75 5.94 10.58
CA THR A 283 10.17 6.41 11.91
C THR A 283 10.45 5.24 12.84
N ASP A 284 10.77 5.51 14.09
CA ASP A 284 10.83 4.51 15.15
C ASP A 284 9.59 4.56 16.08
N GLY A 285 8.65 5.45 15.79
CA GLY A 285 7.44 5.69 16.59
C GLY A 285 7.60 6.76 17.66
N PHE A 286 8.82 7.12 18.04
CA PHE A 286 9.11 8.21 18.97
C PHE A 286 9.49 9.48 18.22
N GLU A 287 10.41 9.36 17.29
CA GLU A 287 10.97 10.48 16.55
C GLU A 287 10.92 10.23 15.03
N SER A 288 10.89 11.30 14.27
CA SER A 288 11.13 11.23 12.83
C SER A 288 12.58 10.81 12.57
N SER A 289 12.82 10.12 11.48
CA SER A 289 14.15 9.70 11.10
C SER A 289 14.52 10.20 9.71
N PRO A 290 15.31 11.26 9.58
CA PRO A 290 15.79 11.72 8.27
C PRO A 290 16.49 10.61 7.50
N ILE A 291 17.24 9.76 8.20
CA ILE A 291 17.97 8.64 7.58
C ILE A 291 17.01 7.63 6.96
N ARG A 292 15.99 7.17 7.69
CA ARG A 292 15.00 6.21 7.18
C ARG A 292 14.13 6.82 6.07
N ARG A 293 13.68 8.07 6.25
CA ARG A 293 12.92 8.82 5.24
C ARG A 293 13.71 9.01 3.97
N GLY A 294 14.97 9.45 4.09
CA GLY A 294 15.86 9.63 2.96
C GLY A 294 16.19 8.34 2.23
N ALA A 295 16.43 7.25 2.96
CA ALA A 295 16.65 5.93 2.38
C ALA A 295 15.40 5.43 1.64
N TRP A 296 14.19 5.68 2.19
CA TRP A 296 12.93 5.34 1.53
C TRP A 296 12.76 6.13 0.21
N VAL A 297 12.97 7.44 0.21
CA VAL A 297 12.88 8.28 -1.01
C VAL A 297 13.87 7.80 -2.05
N SER A 298 15.14 7.59 -1.66
CA SER A 298 16.19 7.12 -2.56
C SER A 298 15.84 5.77 -3.19
N LYS A 299 15.34 4.82 -2.40
CA LYS A 299 15.01 3.47 -2.87
C LYS A 299 13.69 3.41 -3.62
N GLN A 300 12.60 3.88 -3.00
CA GLN A 300 11.24 3.61 -3.50
C GLN A 300 10.76 4.61 -4.55
N LEU A 301 11.26 5.84 -4.52
CA LEU A 301 10.86 6.86 -5.50
C LEU A 301 11.93 7.07 -6.57
N MET A 302 13.20 7.17 -6.17
CA MET A 302 14.30 7.49 -7.09
C MET A 302 14.96 6.24 -7.71
N GLY A 303 14.64 5.04 -7.23
CA GLY A 303 15.18 3.79 -7.75
C GLY A 303 16.68 3.58 -7.51
N ASN A 304 17.21 4.21 -6.45
CA ASN A 304 18.61 4.15 -6.07
C ASN A 304 18.75 3.48 -4.67
N PRO A 305 18.61 2.14 -4.57
CA PRO A 305 18.77 1.43 -3.32
C PRO A 305 20.23 1.51 -2.86
N LEU A 306 20.42 1.81 -1.57
CA LEU A 306 21.75 1.78 -0.97
C LEU A 306 22.08 0.37 -0.46
N PRO A 307 23.35 -0.03 -0.46
CA PRO A 307 23.78 -1.25 0.18
C PRO A 307 23.52 -1.14 1.71
N PRO A 308 23.32 -2.27 2.41
CA PRO A 308 23.23 -2.26 3.86
C PRO A 308 24.50 -1.66 4.46
N PRO A 309 24.40 -0.95 5.59
CA PRO A 309 25.56 -0.38 6.26
C PRO A 309 26.54 -1.50 6.66
N PRO A 310 27.86 -1.28 6.57
CA PRO A 310 28.82 -2.25 7.05
C PRO A 310 28.61 -2.57 8.54
N PRO A 311 28.82 -3.80 9.01
CA PRO A 311 28.59 -4.19 10.41
C PRO A 311 29.43 -3.39 11.43
N SER A 312 30.54 -2.79 10.96
CA SER A 312 31.43 -1.96 11.79
C SER A 312 30.94 -0.51 11.97
N VAL A 313 29.88 -0.10 11.29
CA VAL A 313 29.35 1.26 11.42
C VAL A 313 28.36 1.28 12.59
N PRO A 314 28.58 2.10 13.63
CA PRO A 314 27.63 2.24 14.71
C PRO A 314 26.30 2.80 14.17
N THR A 315 25.19 2.23 14.62
CA THR A 315 23.88 2.79 14.32
C THR A 315 23.79 4.18 14.97
N LEU A 316 23.54 5.19 14.18
CA LEU A 316 23.22 6.52 14.68
C LEU A 316 21.73 6.54 15.02
N GLU A 317 21.40 6.74 16.27
CA GLU A 317 20.07 7.07 16.75
C GLU A 317 20.09 8.52 17.21
N PRO A 318 19.78 9.48 16.33
CA PRO A 318 19.78 10.88 16.71
C PRO A 318 18.60 11.16 17.64
N HIS A 319 18.86 11.87 18.74
CA HIS A 319 17.87 12.21 19.75
C HIS A 319 17.63 13.73 19.80
N HIS A 320 16.37 14.13 19.95
CA HIS A 320 16.02 15.52 20.19
C HIS A 320 16.26 15.91 21.65
N GLY A 321 16.56 17.20 21.87
CA GLY A 321 16.77 17.74 23.22
C GLY A 321 18.15 17.55 23.80
N LEU A 322 19.13 17.16 22.98
CA LEU A 322 20.55 17.18 23.32
C LEU A 322 21.18 18.55 22.98
N GLU A 323 22.43 18.77 23.37
CA GLU A 323 23.18 20.02 23.11
C GLU A 323 23.34 20.36 21.62
N ALA A 324 23.23 19.34 20.73
CA ALA A 324 23.32 19.53 19.28
C ALA A 324 21.96 19.22 18.61
N SER A 325 21.59 20.02 17.60
CA SER A 325 20.42 19.76 16.76
C SER A 325 20.54 18.41 16.04
N LEU A 326 19.41 17.80 15.67
CA LEU A 326 19.37 16.56 14.90
C LEU A 326 20.26 16.58 13.68
N LYS A 327 20.24 17.68 12.94
CA LYS A 327 21.06 17.89 11.73
C LYS A 327 22.55 17.94 12.04
N GLU A 328 22.93 18.59 13.16
CA GLU A 328 24.33 18.64 13.61
C GLU A 328 24.82 17.25 14.03
N GLN A 329 24.00 16.48 14.75
CA GLN A 329 24.33 15.08 15.13
C GLN A 329 24.60 14.22 13.88
N ILE A 330 23.73 14.30 12.87
CA ILE A 330 23.91 13.60 11.60
C ILE A 330 25.17 14.09 10.87
N ASN A 331 25.40 15.39 10.80
CA ASN A 331 26.60 15.96 10.18
C ASN A 331 27.89 15.54 10.89
N GLN A 332 27.91 15.43 12.20
CA GLN A 332 29.07 14.91 12.95
C GLN A 332 29.34 13.44 12.61
N HIS A 333 28.28 12.61 12.55
CA HIS A 333 28.40 11.20 12.16
C HIS A 333 28.96 11.05 10.73
N THR A 334 28.56 11.90 9.81
CA THR A 334 28.96 11.84 8.39
C THR A 334 30.36 12.38 8.12
N GLN A 335 31.09 12.86 9.13
CA GLN A 335 32.51 13.20 8.97
C GLN A 335 33.36 11.97 8.66
N GLN A 336 32.96 10.77 9.09
CA GLN A 336 33.61 9.53 8.72
C GLN A 336 33.38 9.20 7.25
N ALA A 337 34.43 8.88 6.51
CA ALA A 337 34.38 8.61 5.06
C ALA A 337 33.41 7.45 4.70
N ALA A 338 33.37 6.41 5.53
CA ALA A 338 32.50 5.26 5.35
C ALA A 338 31.00 5.63 5.43
N CYS A 339 30.64 6.58 6.29
CA CYS A 339 29.26 7.03 6.48
C CYS A 339 28.84 8.03 5.40
N ARG A 340 29.77 8.92 5.02
CA ARG A 340 29.53 10.05 4.11
C ARG A 340 28.97 9.62 2.75
N ALA A 341 29.42 8.49 2.20
CA ALA A 341 29.04 8.04 0.86
C ALA A 341 27.53 7.81 0.72
N CYS A 342 26.91 7.17 1.73
CA CYS A 342 25.46 6.90 1.77
C CYS A 342 24.69 8.16 2.20
N HIS A 343 25.13 8.83 3.26
CA HIS A 343 24.45 9.99 3.84
C HIS A 343 24.33 11.16 2.87
N LYS A 344 25.36 11.41 2.05
CA LYS A 344 25.31 12.42 0.97
C LYS A 344 24.11 12.22 0.03
N ILE A 345 23.65 10.98 -0.15
CA ILE A 345 22.53 10.64 -1.04
C ILE A 345 21.20 10.77 -0.28
N ILE A 346 21.13 10.25 0.94
CA ILE A 346 19.83 10.11 1.66
C ILE A 346 19.48 11.33 2.51
N ASP A 347 20.45 11.94 3.19
CA ASP A 347 20.16 13.01 4.17
C ASP A 347 19.38 14.19 3.56
N PRO A 348 19.68 14.67 2.34
CA PRO A 348 18.92 15.76 1.76
C PRO A 348 17.42 15.47 1.65
N TYR A 349 17.06 14.27 1.21
CA TYR A 349 15.66 13.87 1.12
C TYR A 349 15.00 13.82 2.50
N GLY A 350 15.74 13.28 3.48
CA GLY A 350 15.25 13.14 4.85
C GLY A 350 15.02 14.49 5.53
N PHE A 351 15.98 15.40 5.41
CA PHE A 351 15.85 16.76 5.97
C PHE A 351 14.64 17.49 5.42
N GLY A 352 14.37 17.41 4.11
CA GLY A 352 13.20 18.04 3.50
C GLY A 352 11.86 17.55 4.06
N LEU A 353 11.83 16.38 4.73
CA LEU A 353 10.65 15.78 5.33
C LEU A 353 10.54 16.02 6.85
N GLU A 354 11.48 16.69 7.49
CA GLU A 354 11.53 16.84 8.95
C GLU A 354 10.41 17.74 9.52
N SER A 355 9.79 18.56 8.70
CA SER A 355 8.58 19.30 9.12
C SER A 355 7.35 18.38 9.31
N PHE A 356 7.48 17.07 9.12
CA PHE A 356 6.45 16.09 9.48
C PHE A 356 6.93 15.23 10.64
N ASP A 357 6.10 15.11 11.68
CA ASP A 357 6.41 14.30 12.87
C ASP A 357 6.28 12.78 12.60
N ALA A 358 6.47 11.96 13.65
CA ALA A 358 6.39 10.51 13.53
C ALA A 358 4.97 9.98 13.30
N SER A 359 3.94 10.79 13.52
CA SER A 359 2.55 10.46 13.18
C SER A 359 2.14 10.93 11.78
N GLY A 360 3.04 11.62 11.07
CA GLY A 360 2.77 12.24 9.76
C GLY A 360 2.10 13.61 9.85
N GLN A 361 1.98 14.22 11.03
CA GLN A 361 1.43 15.56 11.22
C GLN A 361 2.49 16.63 10.94
N TRP A 362 2.06 17.79 10.40
CA TRP A 362 2.94 18.96 10.23
C TRP A 362 3.38 19.54 11.57
N ARG A 363 4.66 19.94 11.69
CA ARG A 363 5.23 20.60 12.85
C ARG A 363 6.24 21.66 12.45
N GLU A 364 6.39 22.68 13.28
CA GLU A 364 7.43 23.72 13.16
C GLU A 364 8.54 23.52 14.21
N ARG A 365 8.28 22.76 15.25
CA ARG A 365 9.22 22.46 16.34
C ARG A 365 9.19 20.98 16.67
N TYR A 366 10.29 20.47 17.17
CA TYR A 366 10.38 19.10 17.68
C TYR A 366 9.64 18.94 19.00
N ARG A 367 9.20 17.73 19.28
CA ARG A 367 8.63 17.31 20.58
C ARG A 367 9.64 16.41 21.28
N VAL A 368 9.89 16.64 22.56
CA VAL A 368 10.73 15.79 23.41
C VAL A 368 9.92 15.34 24.62
N ILE A 369 10.17 14.12 25.09
CA ILE A 369 9.46 13.59 26.27
C ILE A 369 9.81 14.45 27.47
N GLN A 370 8.79 14.97 28.15
CA GLN A 370 8.97 15.68 29.40
C GLN A 370 9.34 14.69 30.50
N PRO A 371 10.45 14.89 31.26
CA PRO A 371 10.77 14.09 32.40
C PRO A 371 9.62 14.10 33.40
N HIS A 372 9.16 12.93 33.84
CA HIS A 372 8.05 12.80 34.77
C HIS A 372 8.48 12.00 35.97
N SER A 373 8.32 12.57 37.17
CA SER A 373 8.68 12.00 38.48
C SER A 373 7.47 11.49 39.25
N GLY A 374 6.55 10.75 38.62
CA GLY A 374 5.34 10.28 39.29
C GLY A 374 4.66 9.08 38.66
N THR A 375 3.55 8.63 39.24
CA THR A 375 2.71 7.60 38.63
C THR A 375 2.15 8.05 37.29
N PHE A 376 2.15 7.16 36.31
CA PHE A 376 1.61 7.45 34.98
C PHE A 376 0.12 7.77 35.06
N GLN A 377 -0.25 8.98 34.71
CA GLN A 377 -1.65 9.39 34.55
C GLN A 377 -1.83 9.77 33.08
N TYR A 378 -2.93 9.30 32.46
CA TYR A 378 -3.24 9.68 31.08
C TYR A 378 -3.41 11.20 30.96
N ARG A 379 -2.72 11.80 30.01
CA ARG A 379 -2.84 13.22 29.66
C ARG A 379 -3.25 13.34 28.19
N PRO A 380 -4.43 13.90 27.90
CA PRO A 380 -4.90 14.08 26.52
C PRO A 380 -3.94 14.92 25.66
N GLU A 381 -3.23 15.88 26.27
CA GLU A 381 -2.22 16.71 25.63
C GLU A 381 -0.86 16.03 25.42
N GLY A 382 -0.67 14.80 25.99
CA GLY A 382 0.59 14.06 25.92
C GLY A 382 1.59 14.47 27.00
N TYR A 383 2.80 13.84 26.94
CA TYR A 383 3.91 14.06 27.88
C TYR A 383 5.12 14.64 27.15
N TYR A 384 4.92 15.76 26.48
CA TYR A 384 6.01 16.38 25.73
C TYR A 384 6.16 17.87 26.07
N GLN A 385 7.32 18.38 25.74
CA GLN A 385 7.60 19.81 25.61
C GLN A 385 8.13 20.11 24.21
N TRP A 386 7.97 21.35 23.80
CA TRP A 386 8.52 21.81 22.54
C TRP A 386 10.03 22.01 22.68
N ALA A 387 10.78 21.45 21.73
CA ALA A 387 12.22 21.62 21.61
C ALA A 387 12.55 22.60 20.46
N ASP A 388 13.69 22.43 19.81
CA ASP A 388 14.20 23.32 18.77
C ASP A 388 13.24 23.47 17.56
N PRO A 389 13.32 24.58 16.84
CA PRO A 389 12.69 24.72 15.53
C PRO A 389 13.21 23.67 14.56
N VAL A 390 12.32 23.22 13.65
CA VAL A 390 12.71 22.28 12.59
C VAL A 390 13.51 23.01 11.51
N ASP A 391 14.68 22.49 11.18
CA ASP A 391 15.43 22.89 9.99
C ASP A 391 15.28 21.84 8.88
N ALA A 392 14.34 22.08 7.96
CA ALA A 392 14.07 21.23 6.80
C ALA A 392 14.90 21.61 5.55
N SER A 393 15.90 22.47 5.69
CA SER A 393 16.75 22.89 4.57
C SER A 393 17.76 21.81 4.17
N GLY A 394 18.26 21.87 2.96
CA GLY A 394 19.29 20.96 2.47
C GLY A 394 19.83 21.34 1.10
N THR A 395 20.66 20.47 0.55
CA THR A 395 21.21 20.62 -0.80
C THR A 395 21.06 19.32 -1.56
N LEU A 396 20.35 19.35 -2.69
CA LEU A 396 20.15 18.20 -3.56
C LEU A 396 20.83 18.50 -4.91
N GLN A 397 21.78 17.65 -5.31
CA GLN A 397 22.52 17.79 -6.58
C GLN A 397 23.18 19.20 -6.76
N GLY A 398 23.67 19.78 -5.67
CA GLY A 398 24.29 21.12 -5.69
C GLY A 398 23.30 22.29 -5.65
N GLN A 399 21.98 22.04 -5.66
CA GLN A 399 20.96 23.08 -5.55
C GLN A 399 20.36 23.07 -4.14
N SER A 400 20.30 24.25 -3.50
CA SER A 400 19.76 24.39 -2.15
C SER A 400 18.24 24.42 -2.16
N PHE A 401 17.63 23.83 -1.14
CA PHE A 401 16.20 23.94 -0.83
C PHE A 401 16.02 24.31 0.65
N ARG A 402 14.90 24.93 1.01
CA ARG A 402 14.60 25.38 2.37
C ARG A 402 13.47 24.57 3.05
N ASP A 403 12.65 23.89 2.26
CA ASP A 403 11.41 23.23 2.71
C ASP A 403 11.02 22.11 1.74
N ILE A 404 9.97 21.39 2.09
CA ILE A 404 9.43 20.30 1.26
C ILE A 404 8.99 20.78 -0.13
N GLN A 405 8.45 21.98 -0.28
CA GLN A 405 7.98 22.48 -1.58
C GLN A 405 9.14 22.74 -2.54
N SER A 406 10.18 23.40 -2.06
CA SER A 406 11.40 23.62 -2.84
C SER A 406 12.14 22.31 -3.14
N MET A 407 12.13 21.33 -2.21
CA MET A 407 12.66 19.98 -2.48
C MET A 407 11.87 19.26 -3.57
N LYS A 408 10.54 19.27 -3.53
CA LYS A 408 9.69 18.67 -4.58
C LYS A 408 9.97 19.29 -5.96
N ALA A 409 10.18 20.61 -6.02
CA ALA A 409 10.54 21.29 -7.25
C ALA A 409 11.86 20.79 -7.86
N LEU A 410 12.85 20.49 -7.01
CA LEU A 410 14.11 19.88 -7.45
C LEU A 410 13.91 18.42 -7.90
N LEU A 411 13.11 17.64 -7.18
CA LEU A 411 12.81 16.25 -7.55
C LEU A 411 12.10 16.14 -8.90
N ARG A 412 11.26 17.11 -9.25
CA ARG A 412 10.62 17.18 -10.57
C ARG A 412 11.60 17.31 -11.73
N GLN A 413 12.80 17.83 -11.50
CA GLN A 413 13.85 17.87 -12.53
C GLN A 413 14.37 16.46 -12.87
N ASP A 414 14.23 15.52 -11.95
CA ASP A 414 14.60 14.11 -12.11
C ASP A 414 13.41 13.19 -12.46
N LEU A 415 12.31 13.75 -12.96
CA LEU A 415 11.06 13.00 -13.21
C LEU A 415 11.28 11.78 -14.13
N LYS A 416 12.25 11.83 -15.05
CA LYS A 416 12.62 10.70 -15.91
C LYS A 416 13.13 9.50 -15.11
N LYS A 417 13.87 9.74 -14.03
CA LYS A 417 14.33 8.67 -13.11
C LYS A 417 13.16 8.05 -12.37
N VAL A 418 12.22 8.88 -11.88
CA VAL A 418 11.00 8.41 -11.19
C VAL A 418 10.14 7.56 -12.12
N ALA A 419 9.90 8.04 -13.35
CA ALA A 419 9.13 7.31 -14.36
C ALA A 419 9.78 5.95 -14.72
N TYR A 420 11.10 5.96 -14.91
CA TYR A 420 11.83 4.73 -15.21
C TYR A 420 11.82 3.75 -14.03
N HIS A 421 11.98 4.24 -12.80
CA HIS A 421 11.89 3.39 -11.62
C HIS A 421 10.48 2.79 -11.47
N PHE A 422 9.44 3.59 -11.66
CA PHE A 422 8.05 3.09 -11.66
C PHE A 422 7.86 2.00 -12.72
N ALA A 423 8.36 2.19 -13.95
CA ALA A 423 8.30 1.17 -14.99
C ALA A 423 9.00 -0.13 -14.58
N LYS A 424 10.17 -0.03 -13.91
CA LYS A 424 10.91 -1.21 -13.41
C LYS A 424 10.14 -1.97 -12.33
N VAL A 425 9.61 -1.28 -11.34
CA VAL A 425 8.88 -1.94 -10.25
C VAL A 425 7.56 -2.53 -10.74
N TRP A 426 6.92 -1.87 -11.70
CA TRP A 426 5.71 -2.42 -12.34
C TRP A 426 6.04 -3.64 -13.21
N PHE A 427 7.15 -3.61 -13.95
CA PHE A 427 7.64 -4.78 -14.69
C PHE A 427 7.90 -5.96 -13.75
N HIS A 428 8.63 -5.71 -12.65
CA HIS A 428 8.91 -6.75 -11.65
C HIS A 428 7.62 -7.34 -11.06
N TYR A 429 6.65 -6.50 -10.71
CA TYR A 429 5.35 -6.96 -10.21
C TYR A 429 4.59 -7.81 -11.23
N ALA A 430 4.62 -7.42 -12.50
CA ALA A 430 3.89 -8.10 -13.56
C ALA A 430 4.55 -9.43 -13.99
N SER A 431 5.88 -9.46 -14.08
CA SER A 431 6.66 -10.62 -14.55
C SER A 431 7.12 -11.55 -13.42
N GLY A 432 7.13 -11.07 -12.17
CA GLY A 432 7.68 -11.79 -11.01
C GLY A 432 9.21 -11.87 -10.99
N ALA A 433 9.92 -11.14 -11.86
CA ALA A 433 11.37 -11.21 -11.99
C ALA A 433 12.01 -9.84 -12.25
N GLU A 434 13.26 -9.67 -11.83
CA GLU A 434 14.03 -8.46 -12.14
C GLU A 434 14.28 -8.33 -13.64
N PRO A 435 14.15 -7.11 -14.23
CA PRO A 435 14.39 -6.91 -15.65
C PRO A 435 15.86 -7.16 -16.02
N THR A 436 16.07 -7.95 -17.07
CA THR A 436 17.37 -8.19 -17.74
C THR A 436 17.91 -6.89 -18.33
N LEU A 437 19.14 -6.92 -18.85
CA LEU A 437 19.71 -5.74 -19.53
C LEU A 437 18.86 -5.32 -20.74
N HIS A 438 18.37 -6.28 -21.53
CA HIS A 438 17.53 -6.01 -22.70
C HIS A 438 16.23 -5.30 -22.28
N GLU A 439 15.54 -5.82 -21.28
CA GLU A 439 14.30 -5.24 -20.76
C GLU A 439 14.52 -3.87 -20.14
N ARG A 440 15.64 -3.66 -19.43
CA ARG A 440 15.99 -2.33 -18.91
C ARG A 440 16.16 -1.29 -20.02
N ILE A 441 16.76 -1.67 -21.14
CA ILE A 441 16.88 -0.80 -22.32
C ILE A 441 15.49 -0.52 -22.90
N ALA A 442 14.65 -1.55 -23.07
CA ALA A 442 13.28 -1.40 -23.56
C ALA A 442 12.44 -0.50 -22.65
N LEU A 443 12.48 -0.73 -21.32
CA LEU A 443 11.77 0.10 -20.34
C LEU A 443 12.24 1.56 -20.40
N HIS A 444 13.53 1.80 -20.53
CA HIS A 444 14.07 3.16 -20.65
C HIS A 444 13.58 3.85 -21.93
N ALA A 445 13.48 3.13 -23.03
CA ALA A 445 12.97 3.64 -24.31
C ALA A 445 11.46 4.00 -24.27
N MET A 446 10.69 3.44 -23.32
CA MET A 446 9.28 3.78 -23.13
C MET A 446 9.07 5.16 -22.49
N ILE A 447 10.10 5.71 -21.83
CA ILE A 447 10.04 6.98 -21.12
C ILE A 447 10.44 8.11 -22.08
N PRO A 448 9.57 9.07 -22.36
CA PRO A 448 9.92 10.23 -23.20
C PRO A 448 10.97 11.12 -22.52
N GLU A 449 11.63 11.97 -23.30
CA GLU A 449 12.60 12.94 -22.77
C GLU A 449 11.93 13.89 -21.77
N ASP A 450 10.69 14.34 -22.04
CA ASP A 450 9.86 15.06 -21.07
C ASP A 450 8.69 14.15 -20.62
N PRO A 451 8.80 13.52 -19.45
CA PRO A 451 7.75 12.66 -18.91
C PRO A 451 6.63 13.41 -18.18
N SER A 452 6.63 14.73 -18.14
CA SER A 452 5.61 15.52 -17.44
C SER A 452 4.18 15.31 -17.97
N ARG A 453 4.06 14.79 -19.21
CA ARG A 453 2.79 14.42 -19.84
C ARG A 453 2.56 12.91 -19.92
N LEU A 454 3.43 12.12 -19.34
CA LEU A 454 3.31 10.66 -19.35
C LEU A 454 2.26 10.22 -18.33
N GLY A 455 1.14 9.70 -18.84
CA GLY A 455 0.08 9.13 -18.00
C GLY A 455 0.51 7.81 -17.34
N MET A 456 0.07 7.60 -16.13
CA MET A 456 0.43 6.41 -15.36
C MET A 456 -0.15 5.14 -16.00
N ALA A 457 -1.43 5.13 -16.38
CA ALA A 457 -2.04 3.98 -17.05
C ALA A 457 -1.40 3.69 -18.42
N ASP A 458 -1.00 4.72 -19.15
CA ASP A 458 -0.30 4.55 -20.44
C ASP A 458 1.06 3.88 -20.23
N LEU A 459 1.82 4.29 -19.22
CA LEU A 459 3.10 3.65 -18.90
C LEU A 459 2.90 2.20 -18.44
N MET A 460 1.96 1.96 -17.52
CA MET A 460 1.60 0.60 -17.07
C MET A 460 1.21 -0.30 -18.24
N THR A 461 0.41 0.22 -19.17
CA THR A 461 -0.04 -0.51 -20.35
C THR A 461 1.12 -0.87 -21.27
N LYS A 462 2.02 0.08 -21.57
CA LYS A 462 3.22 -0.19 -22.40
C LYS A 462 4.09 -1.29 -21.79
N VAL A 463 4.36 -1.20 -20.49
CA VAL A 463 5.17 -2.21 -19.77
C VAL A 463 4.49 -3.56 -19.78
N LEU A 464 3.18 -3.62 -19.51
CA LEU A 464 2.44 -4.89 -19.45
C LEU A 464 2.35 -5.57 -20.83
N ILE A 465 2.13 -4.81 -21.90
CA ILE A 465 2.17 -5.35 -23.28
C ILE A 465 3.58 -5.90 -23.57
N HIS A 466 4.64 -5.23 -23.13
CA HIS A 466 6.00 -5.70 -23.30
C HIS A 466 6.25 -7.02 -22.55
N VAL A 467 5.82 -7.12 -21.29
CA VAL A 467 5.92 -8.37 -20.50
C VAL A 467 5.21 -9.53 -21.18
N ILE A 468 4.05 -9.30 -21.79
CA ILE A 468 3.23 -10.38 -22.37
C ILE A 468 3.67 -10.74 -23.79
N LYS A 469 4.08 -9.77 -24.62
CA LYS A 469 4.33 -9.98 -26.06
C LYS A 469 5.80 -10.15 -26.41
N ASP A 470 6.68 -9.47 -25.69
CA ASP A 470 8.09 -9.33 -26.09
C ASP A 470 9.03 -10.04 -25.09
N ASP A 471 8.53 -10.48 -23.93
CA ASP A 471 9.29 -11.28 -22.96
C ASP A 471 9.32 -12.75 -23.42
N THR A 472 10.44 -13.18 -23.95
CA THR A 472 10.68 -14.56 -24.43
C THR A 472 11.40 -15.41 -23.38
N ARG A 473 11.16 -15.21 -22.11
CA ARG A 473 11.77 -15.99 -21.00
C ARG A 473 11.34 -17.44 -20.98
#